data_a5cb28658293686a10eeab125ce15d18
#
_entry.id   a5cb28658293686a10eeab125ce15d18
#
_cell.length_a   1.000
_cell.length_b   1.000
_cell.length_c   1.000
_cell.angle_alpha   90.00
_cell.angle_beta   90.00
_cell.angle_gamma   90.00
#
_symmetry.space_group_name_H-M   'P 1'
#
loop_
_entity.id
_entity.type
_entity.pdbx_description
1 polymer ?
#
loop_
_entity_poly.entity_id
_entity_poly.type
_entity_poly.pdbx_seq_one_letter_code
_entity_poly.pdbx_strand_id
1 'polypeptide(L)'
;MFITSRRIDLTKRHPLTISRGTIRGSTNVVVTVSHDGVTGMGEMAPSDVTGDSAGSAELDLTEWASVLHDHAPDEFDRIDSALRGIGAPDRGAVRAALDMACHDWWGRSLGRPVWRLLGLDATRAPATSLTIGINPPDVIREVVPEILNRTRAEYLKVKLGQPAGVDADREMFVAVQEAAKRAGFAPKWRVDANGGWDVRSAQIMIGWLAERGVIEVEQPLAQGLEDELPLLFRTTTVPIFADESVRVASDVADIADRVHGVNVKLMKCGGLREGLRIIHTARAHGLRVMIGCMGESSLAISAGAQLAPLVDAVDLDSHLNLLDDPFDGASYVDGRILPNDLPGLGVVDRLRS
;
A
#
# COMPACT_ATOMS: atom_id res chain seq x y z
N MET A 1 20.98 18.99 0.72
CA MET A 1 19.85 19.01 -0.24
C MET A 1 18.85 20.10 0.06
N PHE A 2 18.09 20.54 -0.95
CA PHE A 2 17.00 21.48 -0.81
C PHE A 2 15.66 20.73 -0.89
N ILE A 3 14.77 20.94 0.10
CA ILE A 3 13.49 20.22 0.21
C ILE A 3 12.35 21.22 0.01
N THR A 4 11.42 20.88 -0.87
CA THR A 4 10.16 21.61 -1.07
C THR A 4 8.98 20.67 -1.07
N SER A 5 7.78 21.20 -0.83
CA SER A 5 6.55 20.43 -0.89
C SER A 5 5.44 21.18 -1.62
N ARG A 6 4.49 20.41 -2.15
CA ARG A 6 3.22 20.93 -2.69
C ARG A 6 2.09 19.97 -2.43
N ARG A 7 0.90 20.49 -2.21
CA ARG A 7 -0.32 19.67 -2.10
C ARG A 7 -0.83 19.27 -3.47
N ILE A 8 -1.43 18.09 -3.53
CA ILE A 8 -2.23 17.63 -4.65
C ILE A 8 -3.55 17.06 -4.12
N ASP A 9 -4.65 17.43 -4.75
CA ASP A 9 -5.96 16.86 -4.44
C ASP A 9 -6.24 15.73 -5.43
N LEU A 10 -6.67 14.59 -4.91
CA LEU A 10 -6.95 13.37 -5.68
C LEU A 10 -8.40 12.97 -5.47
N THR A 11 -9.12 12.73 -6.56
CA THR A 11 -10.53 12.33 -6.56
C THR A 11 -10.69 10.88 -6.99
N LYS A 12 -11.39 10.07 -6.19
CA LYS A 12 -11.67 8.67 -6.55
C LYS A 12 -12.81 8.56 -7.54
N ARG A 13 -12.65 7.71 -8.55
CA ARG A 13 -13.71 7.31 -9.49
C ARG A 13 -14.86 6.62 -8.74
N HIS A 14 -14.52 5.65 -7.92
CA HIS A 14 -15.43 4.97 -7.01
C HIS A 14 -15.01 5.29 -5.57
N PRO A 15 -15.90 5.84 -4.74
CA PRO A 15 -15.62 6.01 -3.32
C PRO A 15 -15.22 4.69 -2.68
N LEU A 16 -14.22 4.72 -1.82
CA LEU A 16 -13.73 3.53 -1.11
C LEU A 16 -14.29 3.52 0.32
N THR A 17 -15.17 2.60 0.61
CA THR A 17 -15.66 2.34 1.96
C THR A 17 -14.96 1.13 2.55
N ILE A 18 -14.42 1.27 3.75
CA ILE A 18 -13.83 0.23 4.58
C ILE A 18 -14.53 0.18 5.93
N SER A 19 -14.14 -0.72 6.84
CA SER A 19 -14.73 -0.83 8.20
C SER A 19 -14.78 0.50 8.97
N ARG A 20 -13.83 1.41 8.72
CA ARG A 20 -13.67 2.69 9.43
C ARG A 20 -14.34 3.89 8.77
N GLY A 21 -14.86 3.78 7.55
CA GLY A 21 -15.53 4.89 6.86
C GLY A 21 -15.36 4.92 5.36
N THR A 22 -15.83 6.00 4.72
CA THR A 22 -15.82 6.20 3.27
C THR A 22 -14.88 7.32 2.86
N ILE A 23 -13.98 7.03 1.93
CA ILE A 23 -12.98 7.95 1.37
C ILE A 23 -13.36 8.25 -0.08
N ARG A 24 -13.61 9.53 -0.40
CA ARG A 24 -13.96 10.01 -1.75
C ARG A 24 -12.78 10.62 -2.50
N GLY A 25 -11.75 11.02 -1.76
CA GLY A 25 -10.54 11.64 -2.26
C GLY A 25 -9.58 11.90 -1.12
N SER A 26 -8.41 12.46 -1.41
CA SER A 26 -7.40 12.83 -0.42
C SER A 26 -6.63 14.06 -0.88
N THR A 27 -6.10 14.82 0.08
CA THR A 27 -5.09 15.85 -0.18
C THR A 27 -3.73 15.28 0.20
N ASN A 28 -2.96 14.87 -0.79
CA ASN A 28 -1.63 14.31 -0.61
C ASN A 28 -0.56 15.43 -0.71
N VAL A 29 0.65 15.15 -0.22
CA VAL A 29 1.78 16.08 -0.30
C VAL A 29 2.89 15.47 -1.14
N VAL A 30 3.26 16.14 -2.22
CA VAL A 30 4.45 15.80 -3.01
C VAL A 30 5.65 16.47 -2.38
N VAL A 31 6.65 15.69 -2.02
CA VAL A 31 7.95 16.14 -1.53
C VAL A 31 8.94 16.12 -2.69
N THR A 32 9.69 17.18 -2.84
CA THR A 32 10.74 17.30 -3.85
C THR A 32 12.07 17.56 -3.16
N VAL A 33 13.08 16.75 -3.45
CA VAL A 33 14.46 16.97 -3.03
C VAL A 33 15.30 17.40 -4.25
N SER A 34 16.12 18.41 -4.10
CA SER A 34 17.03 18.90 -5.15
C SER A 34 18.45 18.95 -4.61
N HIS A 35 19.40 18.41 -5.37
CA HIS A 35 20.82 18.42 -5.06
C HIS A 35 21.62 18.26 -6.35
N ASP A 36 22.69 19.02 -6.52
CA ASP A 36 23.59 18.99 -7.70
C ASP A 36 22.87 19.01 -9.06
N GLY A 37 21.83 19.84 -9.17
CA GLY A 37 21.06 20.00 -10.40
C GLY A 37 20.10 18.86 -10.73
N VAL A 38 20.03 17.83 -9.90
CA VAL A 38 19.08 16.69 -10.02
C VAL A 38 17.95 16.86 -9.02
N THR A 39 16.75 16.46 -9.42
CA THR A 39 15.54 16.52 -8.59
C THR A 39 14.90 15.15 -8.48
N GLY A 40 14.55 14.76 -7.25
CA GLY A 40 13.77 13.56 -6.96
C GLY A 40 12.44 13.91 -6.30
N MET A 41 11.42 13.08 -6.49
CA MET A 41 10.07 13.27 -5.97
C MET A 41 9.60 12.08 -5.14
N GLY A 42 8.80 12.36 -4.11
CA GLY A 42 8.09 11.36 -3.33
C GLY A 42 6.73 11.89 -2.90
N GLU A 43 5.87 11.03 -2.44
CA GLU A 43 4.49 11.37 -2.07
C GLU A 43 4.17 10.89 -0.66
N MET A 44 3.51 11.75 0.10
CA MET A 44 2.85 11.46 1.36
C MET A 44 1.35 11.36 1.11
N ALA A 45 0.75 10.20 1.41
CA ALA A 45 -0.69 10.02 1.41
C ALA A 45 -1.19 9.96 2.86
N PRO A 46 -2.07 10.88 3.30
CA PRO A 46 -2.58 10.91 4.66
C PRO A 46 -3.45 9.68 4.95
N SER A 47 -3.40 9.19 6.19
CA SER A 47 -4.18 8.04 6.62
C SER A 47 -4.40 8.09 8.12
N ASP A 48 -5.58 7.66 8.58
CA ASP A 48 -5.88 7.47 10.01
C ASP A 48 -4.93 6.45 10.66
N VAL A 49 -4.39 5.52 9.87
CA VAL A 49 -3.44 4.51 10.34
C VAL A 49 -2.09 5.13 10.69
N THR A 50 -1.63 6.12 9.94
CA THR A 50 -0.36 6.80 10.18
C THR A 50 -0.52 8.00 11.11
N GLY A 51 -1.70 8.60 11.17
CA GLY A 51 -1.98 9.82 11.93
C GLY A 51 -1.44 11.10 11.25
N ASP A 52 -0.87 10.98 10.05
CA ASP A 52 -0.36 12.11 9.28
C ASP A 52 -1.47 12.87 8.56
N SER A 53 -1.30 14.17 8.41
CA SER A 53 -2.13 15.06 7.60
C SER A 53 -1.26 15.93 6.69
N ALA A 54 -1.82 16.51 5.64
CA ALA A 54 -1.07 17.43 4.79
C ALA A 54 -0.48 18.61 5.59
N GLY A 55 -1.21 19.10 6.60
CA GLY A 55 -0.73 20.19 7.46
C GLY A 55 0.42 19.78 8.38
N SER A 56 0.35 18.60 9.03
CA SER A 56 1.44 18.11 9.86
C SER A 56 2.69 17.82 9.00
N ALA A 57 2.50 17.25 7.81
CA ALA A 57 3.60 16.96 6.88
C ALA A 57 4.40 18.22 6.49
N GLU A 58 3.72 19.33 6.22
CA GLU A 58 4.40 20.59 5.87
C GLU A 58 5.21 21.17 7.03
N LEU A 59 4.73 21.01 8.26
CA LEU A 59 5.47 21.43 9.47
C LEU A 59 6.72 20.56 9.65
N ASP A 60 6.58 19.24 9.60
CA ASP A 60 7.70 18.30 9.72
C ASP A 60 8.76 18.57 8.64
N LEU A 61 8.34 18.71 7.39
CA LEU A 61 9.26 18.99 6.27
C LEU A 61 9.99 20.31 6.42
N THR A 62 9.35 21.33 7.00
CA THR A 62 10.00 22.63 7.28
C THR A 62 11.12 22.46 8.31
N GLU A 63 10.88 21.69 9.38
CA GLU A 63 11.88 21.39 10.39
C GLU A 63 13.01 20.53 9.80
N TRP A 64 12.65 19.46 9.07
CA TRP A 64 13.63 18.52 8.49
C TRP A 64 14.52 19.18 7.44
N ALA A 65 13.98 20.13 6.65
CA ALA A 65 14.77 20.87 5.67
C ALA A 65 15.95 21.62 6.31
N SER A 66 15.80 22.11 7.54
CA SER A 66 16.86 22.84 8.26
C SER A 66 18.03 21.93 8.65
N VAL A 67 17.76 20.69 9.08
CA VAL A 67 18.79 19.74 9.52
C VAL A 67 19.37 18.91 8.37
N LEU A 68 18.67 18.82 7.25
CA LEU A 68 19.08 18.03 6.08
C LEU A 68 19.76 18.86 4.98
N HIS A 69 19.87 20.17 5.16
CA HIS A 69 20.42 21.08 4.14
C HIS A 69 21.80 20.62 3.63
N ASP A 70 22.71 20.22 4.53
CA ASP A 70 24.10 19.84 4.22
C ASP A 70 24.28 18.37 3.82
N HIS A 71 23.19 17.60 3.72
CA HIS A 71 23.22 16.20 3.30
C HIS A 71 22.93 16.02 1.82
N ALA A 72 23.60 15.05 1.16
CA ALA A 72 23.19 14.56 -0.14
C ALA A 72 22.02 13.57 0.00
N PRO A 73 21.10 13.46 -0.98
CA PRO A 73 19.94 12.58 -0.86
C PRO A 73 20.27 11.08 -0.75
N ASP A 74 21.44 10.63 -1.19
CA ASP A 74 21.91 9.25 -1.08
C ASP A 74 22.67 8.94 0.23
N GLU A 75 22.86 9.93 1.09
CA GLU A 75 23.43 9.73 2.44
C GLU A 75 22.40 9.20 3.44
N PHE A 76 21.69 8.13 3.07
CA PHE A 76 20.53 7.60 3.79
C PHE A 76 20.76 7.41 5.31
N ASP A 77 21.91 6.87 5.71
CA ASP A 77 22.19 6.64 7.15
C ASP A 77 22.43 7.94 7.92
N ARG A 78 23.03 8.94 7.26
CA ARG A 78 23.21 10.28 7.84
C ARG A 78 21.89 11.03 7.95
N ILE A 79 21.05 10.94 6.93
CA ILE A 79 19.68 11.47 6.95
C ILE A 79 18.89 10.88 8.11
N ASP A 80 18.91 9.53 8.27
CA ASP A 80 18.25 8.85 9.38
C ASP A 80 18.78 9.32 10.73
N SER A 81 20.10 9.48 10.86
CA SER A 81 20.73 9.93 12.10
C SER A 81 20.38 11.37 12.44
N ALA A 82 20.37 12.27 11.44
CA ALA A 82 20.01 13.67 11.63
C ALA A 82 18.54 13.80 12.08
N LEU A 83 17.62 13.08 11.45
CA LEU A 83 16.22 13.09 11.82
C LEU A 83 15.95 12.49 13.20
N ARG A 84 16.62 11.39 13.56
CA ARG A 84 16.55 10.87 14.95
C ARG A 84 17.08 11.87 15.97
N GLY A 85 18.10 12.63 15.60
CA GLY A 85 18.68 13.66 16.47
C GLY A 85 17.71 14.76 16.89
N ILE A 86 16.68 15.04 16.07
CA ILE A 86 15.60 15.99 16.39
C ILE A 86 14.32 15.29 16.86
N GLY A 87 14.35 13.98 17.07
CA GLY A 87 13.17 13.22 17.53
C GLY A 87 12.15 12.95 16.43
N ALA A 88 12.51 13.12 15.15
CA ALA A 88 11.60 12.80 14.05
C ALA A 88 11.26 11.29 14.04
N PRO A 89 10.01 10.93 13.74
CA PRO A 89 9.60 9.53 13.71
C PRO A 89 10.34 8.75 12.62
N ASP A 90 10.73 7.52 12.90
CA ASP A 90 11.38 6.62 11.93
C ASP A 90 10.39 6.05 10.89
N ARG A 91 9.09 6.26 11.10
CA ARG A 91 7.99 5.73 10.29
C ARG A 91 6.95 6.81 10.01
N GLY A 92 6.01 6.50 9.10
CA GLY A 92 4.90 7.38 8.76
C GLY A 92 5.01 7.91 7.34
N ALA A 93 3.92 8.53 6.87
CA ALA A 93 3.78 8.87 5.47
C ALA A 93 4.73 10.01 5.04
N VAL A 94 5.02 10.96 5.93
CA VAL A 94 5.99 12.04 5.65
C VAL A 94 7.39 11.48 5.46
N ARG A 95 7.76 10.53 6.33
CA ARG A 95 9.05 9.84 6.21
C ARG A 95 9.15 9.08 4.91
N ALA A 96 8.08 8.38 4.52
CA ALA A 96 8.00 7.66 3.25
C ALA A 96 8.18 8.59 2.05
N ALA A 97 7.55 9.76 2.06
CA ALA A 97 7.69 10.74 0.99
C ALA A 97 9.13 11.24 0.83
N LEU A 98 9.82 11.53 1.93
CA LEU A 98 11.23 11.93 1.88
C LEU A 98 12.12 10.78 1.39
N ASP A 99 11.94 9.57 1.90
CA ASP A 99 12.69 8.38 1.48
C ASP A 99 12.50 8.08 -0.01
N MET A 100 11.26 8.15 -0.51
CA MET A 100 10.94 8.02 -1.95
C MET A 100 11.65 9.10 -2.78
N ALA A 101 11.59 10.37 -2.34
CA ALA A 101 12.23 11.48 -3.05
C ALA A 101 13.75 11.30 -3.12
N CYS A 102 14.37 10.81 -2.05
CA CYS A 102 15.79 10.49 -2.02
C CYS A 102 16.15 9.33 -2.96
N HIS A 103 15.33 8.27 -3.01
CA HIS A 103 15.53 7.17 -3.95
C HIS A 103 15.30 7.58 -5.41
N ASP A 104 14.30 8.43 -5.68
CA ASP A 104 14.07 8.97 -7.03
C ASP A 104 15.27 9.81 -7.48
N TRP A 105 15.77 10.70 -6.59
CA TRP A 105 16.99 11.46 -6.85
C TRP A 105 18.19 10.54 -7.11
N TRP A 106 18.40 9.53 -6.26
CA TRP A 106 19.51 8.57 -6.40
C TRP A 106 19.48 7.84 -7.76
N GLY A 107 18.33 7.32 -8.15
CA GLY A 107 18.20 6.68 -9.46
C GLY A 107 18.37 7.65 -10.64
N ARG A 108 17.86 8.90 -10.53
CA ARG A 108 18.02 9.94 -11.56
C ARG A 108 19.45 10.40 -11.68
N SER A 109 20.18 10.59 -10.58
CA SER A 109 21.58 10.99 -10.58
C SER A 109 22.49 9.98 -11.28
N LEU A 110 22.15 8.68 -11.19
CA LEU A 110 22.86 7.57 -11.84
C LEU A 110 22.29 7.19 -13.22
N GLY A 111 21.21 7.82 -13.67
CA GLY A 111 20.54 7.49 -14.94
C GLY A 111 19.96 6.07 -14.97
N ARG A 112 19.52 5.53 -13.81
CA ARG A 112 19.03 4.16 -13.66
C ARG A 112 17.71 4.11 -12.86
N PRO A 113 16.76 3.21 -13.20
CA PRO A 113 15.61 2.96 -12.36
C PRO A 113 16.02 2.27 -11.05
N VAL A 114 15.31 2.57 -9.96
CA VAL A 114 15.62 2.09 -8.61
C VAL A 114 15.60 0.57 -8.53
N TRP A 115 14.66 -0.13 -9.18
CA TRP A 115 14.62 -1.58 -9.17
C TRP A 115 15.89 -2.22 -9.74
N ARG A 116 16.52 -1.61 -10.76
CA ARG A 116 17.82 -2.07 -11.31
C ARG A 116 18.99 -1.81 -10.35
N LEU A 117 18.96 -0.69 -9.63
CA LEU A 117 19.97 -0.39 -8.61
C LEU A 117 19.88 -1.38 -7.43
N LEU A 118 18.67 -1.88 -7.15
CA LEU A 118 18.43 -2.95 -6.16
C LEU A 118 18.74 -4.35 -6.72
N GLY A 119 19.14 -4.49 -7.99
CA GLY A 119 19.49 -5.77 -8.62
C GLY A 119 18.28 -6.67 -8.89
N LEU A 120 17.07 -6.09 -9.02
CA LEU A 120 15.81 -6.83 -9.17
C LEU A 120 15.47 -7.08 -10.65
N ASP A 121 14.55 -8.02 -10.88
CA ASP A 121 13.94 -8.33 -12.17
C ASP A 121 12.46 -7.96 -12.13
N ALA A 122 12.09 -6.86 -12.78
CA ALA A 122 10.72 -6.33 -12.80
C ALA A 122 9.68 -7.34 -13.31
N THR A 123 10.09 -8.30 -14.17
CA THR A 123 9.18 -9.33 -14.72
C THR A 123 8.67 -10.31 -13.67
N ARG A 124 9.31 -10.38 -12.51
CA ARG A 124 8.91 -11.24 -11.38
C ARG A 124 7.80 -10.65 -10.52
N ALA A 125 7.38 -9.40 -10.76
CA ALA A 125 6.29 -8.79 -10.01
C ALA A 125 5.00 -9.63 -10.19
N PRO A 126 4.32 -10.03 -9.09
CA PRO A 126 3.04 -10.73 -9.16
C PRO A 126 1.92 -9.82 -9.72
N ALA A 127 0.79 -10.43 -10.12
CA ALA A 127 -0.39 -9.67 -10.47
C ALA A 127 -0.96 -8.94 -9.23
N THR A 128 -1.42 -7.70 -9.45
CA THR A 128 -2.07 -6.90 -8.39
C THR A 128 -3.52 -7.30 -8.20
N SER A 129 -4.04 -7.14 -6.99
CA SER A 129 -5.48 -7.13 -6.77
C SER A 129 -6.09 -5.78 -7.12
N LEU A 130 -7.39 -5.80 -7.47
CA LEU A 130 -8.23 -4.61 -7.57
C LEU A 130 -9.20 -4.60 -6.40
N THR A 131 -9.29 -3.47 -5.72
CA THR A 131 -10.06 -3.32 -4.48
C THR A 131 -11.53 -3.02 -4.77
N ILE A 132 -12.41 -3.79 -4.14
CA ILE A 132 -13.85 -3.55 -4.06
C ILE A 132 -14.17 -3.07 -2.64
N GLY A 133 -14.56 -1.81 -2.51
CA GLY A 133 -14.97 -1.22 -1.23
C GLY A 133 -16.32 -1.76 -0.75
N ILE A 134 -16.62 -1.61 0.54
CA ILE A 134 -17.91 -1.94 1.12
C ILE A 134 -18.99 -1.07 0.45
N ASN A 135 -19.97 -1.74 -0.16
CA ASN A 135 -21.10 -1.09 -0.84
C ASN A 135 -22.37 -1.96 -0.74
N PRO A 136 -23.55 -1.37 -0.85
CA PRO A 136 -24.78 -2.13 -1.01
C PRO A 136 -24.77 -3.04 -2.26
N PRO A 137 -25.49 -4.18 -2.25
CA PRO A 137 -25.47 -5.14 -3.36
C PRO A 137 -25.88 -4.59 -4.73
N ASP A 138 -26.72 -3.55 -4.79
CA ASP A 138 -27.10 -2.87 -6.03
C ASP A 138 -25.92 -2.11 -6.65
N VAL A 139 -25.17 -1.37 -5.85
CA VAL A 139 -23.94 -0.68 -6.29
C VAL A 139 -22.87 -1.70 -6.72
N ILE A 140 -22.72 -2.80 -5.99
CA ILE A 140 -21.78 -3.89 -6.34
C ILE A 140 -22.08 -4.46 -7.74
N ARG A 141 -23.36 -4.65 -8.08
CA ARG A 141 -23.77 -5.19 -9.39
C ARG A 141 -23.38 -4.29 -10.57
N GLU A 142 -23.14 -3.01 -10.34
CA GLU A 142 -22.69 -2.03 -11.34
C GLU A 142 -21.15 -1.89 -11.36
N VAL A 143 -20.55 -1.71 -10.18
CA VAL A 143 -19.12 -1.40 -10.04
C VAL A 143 -18.22 -2.58 -10.39
N VAL A 144 -18.57 -3.80 -9.98
CA VAL A 144 -17.71 -4.98 -10.21
C VAL A 144 -17.55 -5.31 -11.70
N PRO A 145 -18.62 -5.36 -12.51
CA PRO A 145 -18.48 -5.54 -13.95
C PRO A 145 -17.72 -4.42 -14.65
N GLU A 146 -17.88 -3.16 -14.23
CA GLU A 146 -17.14 -2.02 -14.80
C GLU A 146 -15.64 -2.18 -14.56
N ILE A 147 -15.22 -2.45 -13.32
CA ILE A 147 -13.82 -2.67 -12.96
C ILE A 147 -13.24 -3.84 -13.76
N LEU A 148 -13.91 -4.99 -13.78
CA LEU A 148 -13.42 -6.18 -14.47
C LEU A 148 -13.35 -6.02 -15.99
N ASN A 149 -14.32 -5.33 -16.61
CA ASN A 149 -14.27 -5.05 -18.04
C ASN A 149 -13.12 -4.10 -18.41
N ARG A 150 -12.83 -3.13 -17.56
CA ARG A 150 -11.75 -2.15 -17.78
C ARG A 150 -10.36 -2.74 -17.54
N THR A 151 -10.22 -3.60 -16.53
CA THR A 151 -8.90 -4.02 -16.03
C THR A 151 -8.54 -5.47 -16.34
N ARG A 152 -9.52 -6.33 -16.57
CA ARG A 152 -9.33 -7.78 -16.72
C ARG A 152 -8.58 -8.39 -15.52
N ALA A 153 -8.82 -7.87 -14.31
CA ALA A 153 -8.11 -8.25 -13.10
C ALA A 153 -8.20 -9.75 -12.82
N GLU A 154 -7.05 -10.35 -12.50
CA GLU A 154 -6.94 -11.74 -12.05
C GLU A 154 -7.35 -11.90 -10.59
N TYR A 155 -7.13 -10.87 -9.79
CA TYR A 155 -7.42 -10.85 -8.34
C TYR A 155 -8.35 -9.69 -8.00
N LEU A 156 -9.39 -9.98 -7.20
CA LEU A 156 -10.18 -8.94 -6.52
C LEU A 156 -9.98 -9.04 -5.01
N LYS A 157 -9.74 -7.89 -4.38
CA LYS A 157 -9.67 -7.73 -2.93
C LYS A 157 -10.96 -7.09 -2.45
N VAL A 158 -11.76 -7.83 -1.68
CA VAL A 158 -13.05 -7.38 -1.18
C VAL A 158 -12.91 -6.88 0.25
N LYS A 159 -13.27 -5.62 0.48
CA LYS A 159 -13.30 -5.03 1.83
C LYS A 159 -14.54 -5.51 2.56
N LEU A 160 -14.34 -6.04 3.78
CA LEU A 160 -15.37 -6.53 4.69
C LEU A 160 -15.16 -5.91 6.09
N GLY A 161 -15.78 -6.49 7.12
CA GLY A 161 -15.67 -5.98 8.48
C GLY A 161 -16.57 -4.79 8.74
N GLN A 162 -17.70 -4.68 8.03
CA GLN A 162 -18.62 -3.57 8.18
C GLN A 162 -19.36 -3.60 9.54
N PRO A 163 -19.72 -2.42 10.09
CA PRO A 163 -20.40 -2.34 11.39
C PRO A 163 -21.76 -3.06 11.44
N ALA A 164 -22.39 -3.32 10.29
CA ALA A 164 -23.64 -4.07 10.20
C ALA A 164 -23.48 -5.58 10.50
N GLY A 165 -22.24 -6.06 10.63
CA GLY A 165 -21.91 -7.41 11.06
C GLY A 165 -21.73 -8.42 9.94
N VAL A 166 -21.47 -9.68 10.34
CA VAL A 166 -21.05 -10.75 9.46
C VAL A 166 -22.08 -11.14 8.38
N ASP A 167 -23.37 -10.99 8.65
CA ASP A 167 -24.40 -11.33 7.66
C ASP A 167 -24.42 -10.34 6.50
N ALA A 168 -24.20 -9.04 6.80
CA ALA A 168 -24.04 -8.02 5.77
C ALA A 168 -22.73 -8.19 4.97
N ASP A 169 -21.64 -8.62 5.61
CA ASP A 169 -20.40 -8.99 4.93
C ASP A 169 -20.61 -10.15 3.96
N ARG A 170 -21.36 -11.18 4.38
CA ARG A 170 -21.71 -12.34 3.54
C ARG A 170 -22.55 -11.94 2.33
N GLU A 171 -23.59 -11.15 2.57
CA GLU A 171 -24.48 -10.68 1.49
C GLU A 171 -23.70 -9.89 0.43
N MET A 172 -22.84 -8.97 0.87
CA MET A 172 -21.99 -8.21 -0.02
C MET A 172 -21.01 -9.11 -0.79
N PHE A 173 -20.32 -10.03 -0.12
CA PHE A 173 -19.35 -10.91 -0.77
C PHE A 173 -20.01 -11.79 -1.83
N VAL A 174 -21.19 -12.34 -1.55
CA VAL A 174 -22.00 -13.10 -2.53
C VAL A 174 -22.39 -12.23 -3.72
N ALA A 175 -22.80 -10.98 -3.47
CA ALA A 175 -23.13 -10.05 -4.55
C ALA A 175 -21.92 -9.77 -5.47
N VAL A 176 -20.70 -9.64 -4.89
CA VAL A 176 -19.45 -9.47 -5.66
C VAL A 176 -19.18 -10.71 -6.53
N GLN A 177 -19.27 -11.92 -5.96
CA GLN A 177 -19.05 -13.16 -6.72
C GLN A 177 -20.05 -13.32 -7.88
N GLU A 178 -21.34 -13.06 -7.61
CA GLU A 178 -22.39 -13.13 -8.62
C GLU A 178 -22.20 -12.07 -9.72
N ALA A 179 -21.82 -10.84 -9.37
CA ALA A 179 -21.60 -9.77 -10.34
C ALA A 179 -20.43 -10.12 -11.27
N ALA A 180 -19.31 -10.64 -10.73
CA ALA A 180 -18.17 -11.10 -11.53
C ALA A 180 -18.56 -12.25 -12.46
N LYS A 181 -19.29 -13.26 -11.95
CA LYS A 181 -19.76 -14.40 -12.74
C LYS A 181 -20.69 -13.98 -13.88
N ARG A 182 -21.65 -13.08 -13.62
CA ARG A 182 -22.58 -12.55 -14.65
C ARG A 182 -21.83 -11.78 -15.74
N ALA A 183 -20.75 -11.09 -15.38
CA ALA A 183 -19.87 -10.40 -16.34
C ALA A 183 -18.90 -11.35 -17.08
N GLY A 184 -18.92 -12.65 -16.81
CA GLY A 184 -18.08 -13.65 -17.48
C GLY A 184 -16.68 -13.75 -16.93
N PHE A 185 -16.44 -13.29 -15.69
CA PHE A 185 -15.12 -13.34 -15.04
C PHE A 185 -15.11 -14.32 -13.86
N ALA A 186 -13.93 -14.88 -13.58
CA ALA A 186 -13.66 -15.77 -12.45
C ALA A 186 -12.35 -15.37 -11.74
N PRO A 187 -12.29 -14.18 -11.12
CA PRO A 187 -11.11 -13.73 -10.42
C PRO A 187 -10.85 -14.58 -9.17
N LYS A 188 -9.62 -14.59 -8.70
CA LYS A 188 -9.25 -15.10 -7.38
C LYS A 188 -9.60 -14.05 -6.31
N TRP A 189 -10.02 -14.54 -5.14
CA TRP A 189 -10.60 -13.71 -4.10
C TRP A 189 -9.62 -13.50 -2.94
N ARG A 190 -9.36 -12.25 -2.61
CA ARG A 190 -8.72 -11.78 -1.38
C ARG A 190 -9.76 -11.03 -0.56
N VAL A 191 -9.62 -11.07 0.76
CA VAL A 191 -10.50 -10.33 1.67
C VAL A 191 -9.66 -9.50 2.62
N ASP A 192 -10.11 -8.30 2.90
CA ASP A 192 -9.50 -7.44 3.93
C ASP A 192 -10.63 -6.94 4.86
N ALA A 193 -10.54 -7.32 6.12
CA ALA A 193 -11.49 -6.91 7.15
C ALA A 193 -11.13 -5.59 7.82
N ASN A 194 -9.94 -5.05 7.57
CA ASN A 194 -9.41 -3.82 8.17
C ASN A 194 -9.67 -3.75 9.70
N GLY A 195 -9.49 -4.88 10.39
CA GLY A 195 -9.69 -5.00 11.84
C GLY A 195 -11.17 -4.94 12.28
N GLY A 196 -12.12 -5.12 11.38
CA GLY A 196 -13.54 -4.93 11.67
C GLY A 196 -14.22 -6.11 12.36
N TRP A 197 -13.54 -7.25 12.57
CA TRP A 197 -14.11 -8.42 13.25
C TRP A 197 -13.56 -8.59 14.67
N ASP A 198 -14.40 -9.13 15.57
CA ASP A 198 -13.93 -9.79 16.78
C ASP A 198 -13.49 -11.24 16.47
N VAL A 199 -12.89 -11.92 17.46
CA VAL A 199 -12.36 -13.29 17.29
C VAL A 199 -13.44 -14.26 16.80
N ARG A 200 -14.66 -14.20 17.38
CA ARG A 200 -15.76 -15.09 17.03
C ARG A 200 -16.24 -14.84 15.59
N SER A 201 -16.44 -13.59 15.24
CA SER A 201 -16.83 -13.17 13.89
C SER A 201 -15.75 -13.56 12.87
N ALA A 202 -14.47 -13.35 13.20
CA ALA A 202 -13.34 -13.73 12.35
C ALA A 202 -13.31 -15.26 12.11
N GLN A 203 -13.47 -16.10 13.15
CA GLN A 203 -13.51 -17.56 13.00
C GLN A 203 -14.64 -18.01 12.07
N ILE A 204 -15.85 -17.44 12.27
CA ILE A 204 -17.04 -17.77 11.47
C ILE A 204 -16.82 -17.31 10.00
N MET A 205 -16.32 -16.10 9.80
CA MET A 205 -16.14 -15.54 8.46
C MET A 205 -15.01 -16.22 7.70
N ILE A 206 -13.87 -16.50 8.32
CA ILE A 206 -12.73 -17.16 7.66
C ILE A 206 -13.13 -18.57 7.20
N GLY A 207 -13.84 -19.34 8.04
CA GLY A 207 -14.36 -20.65 7.65
C GLY A 207 -15.34 -20.59 6.47
N TRP A 208 -16.27 -19.64 6.51
CA TRP A 208 -17.25 -19.42 5.46
C TRP A 208 -16.63 -18.96 4.13
N LEU A 209 -15.59 -18.10 4.21
CA LEU A 209 -14.83 -17.60 3.06
C LEU A 209 -13.95 -18.68 2.43
N ALA A 210 -13.38 -19.57 3.25
CA ALA A 210 -12.61 -20.75 2.78
C ALA A 210 -13.44 -21.62 1.82
N GLU A 211 -14.70 -21.91 2.17
CA GLU A 211 -15.63 -22.67 1.33
C GLU A 211 -15.96 -21.97 -0.01
N ARG A 212 -15.68 -20.66 -0.12
CA ARG A 212 -15.92 -19.83 -1.31
C ARG A 212 -14.67 -19.49 -2.10
N GLY A 213 -13.57 -20.16 -1.80
CA GLY A 213 -12.32 -20.06 -2.55
C GLY A 213 -11.53 -18.78 -2.29
N VAL A 214 -11.72 -18.13 -1.14
CA VAL A 214 -10.85 -17.03 -0.70
C VAL A 214 -9.47 -17.60 -0.39
N ILE A 215 -8.44 -16.97 -0.95
CA ILE A 215 -7.06 -17.44 -0.88
C ILE A 215 -6.25 -16.80 0.25
N GLU A 216 -6.70 -15.68 0.80
CA GLU A 216 -6.10 -14.99 1.95
C GLU A 216 -7.08 -14.01 2.59
N VAL A 217 -6.91 -13.80 3.90
CA VAL A 217 -7.65 -12.81 4.70
C VAL A 217 -6.65 -11.88 5.35
N GLU A 218 -6.82 -10.58 5.13
CA GLU A 218 -5.98 -9.52 5.67
C GLU A 218 -6.65 -8.86 6.86
N GLN A 219 -5.85 -8.57 7.90
CA GLN A 219 -6.18 -7.89 9.14
C GLN A 219 -7.58 -8.22 9.68
N PRO A 220 -7.82 -9.47 10.12
CA PRO A 220 -9.14 -9.88 10.62
C PRO A 220 -9.54 -9.15 11.92
N LEU A 221 -8.57 -8.94 12.83
CA LEU A 221 -8.75 -8.33 14.14
C LEU A 221 -8.18 -6.92 14.18
N ALA A 222 -8.77 -6.07 15.02
CA ALA A 222 -8.26 -4.72 15.25
C ALA A 222 -6.82 -4.74 15.79
N GLN A 223 -6.05 -3.70 15.46
CA GLN A 223 -4.71 -3.48 16.04
C GLN A 223 -4.82 -3.41 17.57
N GLY A 224 -3.87 -4.05 18.27
CA GLY A 224 -3.88 -4.23 19.72
C GLY A 224 -4.51 -5.56 20.18
N LEU A 225 -5.07 -6.36 19.26
CA LEU A 225 -5.59 -7.70 19.54
C LEU A 225 -4.70 -8.82 18.94
N GLU A 226 -3.41 -8.54 18.74
CA GLU A 226 -2.47 -9.50 18.14
C GLU A 226 -2.30 -10.76 18.98
N ASP A 227 -2.50 -10.68 20.31
CA ASP A 227 -2.44 -11.83 21.22
C ASP A 227 -3.60 -12.82 21.01
N GLU A 228 -4.67 -12.40 20.34
CA GLU A 228 -5.82 -13.26 19.98
C GLU A 228 -5.62 -13.96 18.61
N LEU A 229 -4.69 -13.52 17.78
CA LEU A 229 -4.41 -14.10 16.46
C LEU A 229 -4.11 -15.61 16.49
N PRO A 230 -3.44 -16.19 17.52
CA PRO A 230 -3.22 -17.62 17.62
C PRO A 230 -4.53 -18.45 17.61
N LEU A 231 -5.66 -17.90 18.05
CA LEU A 231 -6.97 -18.55 18.01
C LEU A 231 -7.49 -18.74 16.58
N LEU A 232 -7.10 -17.83 15.68
CA LEU A 232 -7.41 -17.91 14.25
C LEU A 232 -6.34 -18.71 13.51
N PHE A 233 -5.07 -18.43 13.73
CA PHE A 233 -3.92 -19.02 13.04
C PHE A 233 -3.90 -20.55 13.12
N ARG A 234 -4.23 -21.11 14.28
CA ARG A 234 -4.20 -22.57 14.51
C ARG A 234 -5.39 -23.31 13.90
N THR A 235 -6.47 -22.62 13.56
CA THR A 235 -7.73 -23.23 13.14
C THR A 235 -8.08 -22.97 11.68
N THR A 236 -7.41 -22.00 11.02
CA THR A 236 -7.71 -21.63 9.64
C THR A 236 -6.88 -22.40 8.61
N THR A 237 -7.50 -22.69 7.45
CA THR A 237 -6.81 -23.14 6.24
C THR A 237 -6.55 -22.01 5.26
N VAL A 238 -7.13 -20.81 5.51
CA VAL A 238 -6.91 -19.60 4.70
C VAL A 238 -5.79 -18.78 5.34
N PRO A 239 -4.73 -18.44 4.62
CA PRO A 239 -3.65 -17.61 5.13
C PRO A 239 -4.13 -16.26 5.68
N ILE A 240 -3.65 -15.88 6.86
CA ILE A 240 -3.90 -14.60 7.50
C ILE A 240 -2.69 -13.69 7.26
N PHE A 241 -2.96 -12.47 6.78
CA PHE A 241 -1.96 -11.42 6.61
C PHE A 241 -2.20 -10.28 7.60
N ALA A 242 -1.13 -9.80 8.23
CA ALA A 242 -1.17 -8.60 9.06
C ALA A 242 -0.89 -7.37 8.21
N ASP A 243 -1.72 -6.34 8.34
CA ASP A 243 -1.55 -5.02 7.71
C ASP A 243 -1.26 -3.95 8.77
N GLU A 244 -2.27 -3.48 9.47
CA GLU A 244 -2.14 -2.40 10.45
C GLU A 244 -1.23 -2.77 11.62
N SER A 245 -1.12 -4.06 11.94
CA SER A 245 -0.28 -4.61 13.02
C SER A 245 1.21 -4.65 12.68
N VAL A 246 1.63 -4.34 11.43
CA VAL A 246 3.04 -4.29 11.01
C VAL A 246 3.36 -2.94 10.41
N ARG A 247 4.23 -2.20 11.06
CA ARG A 247 4.69 -0.87 10.63
C ARG A 247 6.19 -0.83 10.37
N VAL A 248 6.97 -1.55 11.17
CA VAL A 248 8.43 -1.63 11.06
C VAL A 248 8.90 -3.08 11.15
N ALA A 249 10.16 -3.34 10.84
CA ALA A 249 10.70 -4.69 10.79
C ALA A 249 10.65 -5.43 12.15
N SER A 250 10.75 -4.71 13.29
CA SER A 250 10.60 -5.31 14.62
C SER A 250 9.23 -5.91 14.85
N ASP A 251 8.14 -5.27 14.34
CA ASP A 251 6.78 -5.75 14.52
C ASP A 251 6.58 -7.13 13.86
N VAL A 252 7.34 -7.40 12.78
CA VAL A 252 7.31 -8.72 12.11
C VAL A 252 7.76 -9.83 13.04
N ALA A 253 8.84 -9.61 13.79
CA ALA A 253 9.37 -10.60 14.73
C ALA A 253 8.35 -10.90 15.85
N ASP A 254 7.61 -9.87 16.30
CA ASP A 254 6.64 -9.98 17.38
C ASP A 254 5.39 -10.79 17.03
N ILE A 255 5.06 -10.90 15.73
CA ILE A 255 3.84 -11.60 15.27
C ILE A 255 4.11 -12.79 14.34
N ALA A 256 5.36 -13.13 14.07
CA ALA A 256 5.73 -14.14 13.07
C ALA A 256 5.16 -15.54 13.36
N ASP A 257 4.87 -15.87 14.62
CA ASP A 257 4.31 -17.16 15.06
C ASP A 257 2.78 -17.23 15.02
N ARG A 258 2.10 -16.16 14.58
CA ARG A 258 0.64 -16.01 14.65
C ARG A 258 -0.03 -15.49 13.37
N VAL A 259 0.74 -15.29 12.29
CA VAL A 259 0.26 -14.92 10.94
C VAL A 259 1.01 -15.72 9.87
N HIS A 260 0.44 -15.75 8.66
CA HIS A 260 1.05 -16.43 7.50
C HIS A 260 1.80 -15.47 6.58
N GLY A 261 1.55 -14.18 6.74
CA GLY A 261 2.18 -13.15 5.94
C GLY A 261 1.94 -11.75 6.49
N VAL A 262 2.61 -10.79 5.88
CA VAL A 262 2.55 -9.37 6.25
C VAL A 262 2.31 -8.51 5.01
N ASN A 263 1.58 -7.39 5.17
CA ASN A 263 1.38 -6.40 4.12
C ASN A 263 2.27 -5.18 4.39
N VAL A 264 3.27 -5.00 3.53
CA VAL A 264 4.16 -3.82 3.53
C VAL A 264 3.45 -2.68 2.82
N LYS A 265 3.29 -1.54 3.50
CA LYS A 265 2.84 -0.29 2.88
C LYS A 265 3.88 0.79 3.17
N LEU A 266 4.40 1.41 2.12
CA LEU A 266 5.48 2.40 2.27
C LEU A 266 5.07 3.56 3.18
N MET A 267 3.81 3.98 3.10
CA MET A 267 3.24 5.03 3.96
C MET A 267 3.26 4.68 5.45
N LYS A 268 3.11 3.39 5.80
CA LYS A 268 3.17 2.95 7.20
C LYS A 268 4.60 2.87 7.71
N CYS A 269 5.49 2.32 6.90
CA CYS A 269 6.84 1.96 7.36
C CYS A 269 7.87 3.08 7.20
N GLY A 270 7.55 4.15 6.47
CA GLY A 270 8.49 5.26 6.29
C GLY A 270 9.35 5.15 5.03
N GLY A 271 8.97 4.32 4.04
CA GLY A 271 9.57 4.30 2.71
C GLY A 271 10.19 2.97 2.29
N LEU A 272 10.97 3.01 1.19
CA LEU A 272 11.54 1.83 0.54
C LEU A 272 12.56 1.10 1.43
N ARG A 273 13.40 1.85 2.17
CA ARG A 273 14.44 1.25 3.02
C ARG A 273 13.85 0.38 4.12
N GLU A 274 12.85 0.89 4.86
CA GLU A 274 12.19 0.10 5.89
C GLU A 274 11.31 -0.99 5.26
N GLY A 275 10.68 -0.72 4.11
CA GLY A 275 9.99 -1.74 3.33
C GLY A 275 10.88 -2.93 2.99
N LEU A 276 12.13 -2.70 2.56
CA LEU A 276 13.12 -3.76 2.34
C LEU A 276 13.46 -4.52 3.63
N ARG A 277 13.63 -3.82 4.77
CA ARG A 277 13.89 -4.47 6.07
C ARG A 277 12.73 -5.39 6.47
N ILE A 278 11.48 -4.92 6.33
CA ILE A 278 10.29 -5.73 6.60
C ILE A 278 10.27 -6.97 5.70
N ILE A 279 10.50 -6.82 4.39
CA ILE A 279 10.52 -7.93 3.42
C ILE A 279 11.56 -8.98 3.83
N HIS A 280 12.80 -8.56 4.12
CA HIS A 280 13.86 -9.49 4.50
C HIS A 280 13.60 -10.15 5.85
N THR A 281 13.08 -9.41 6.85
CA THR A 281 12.72 -9.97 8.15
C THR A 281 11.58 -10.98 8.01
N ALA A 282 10.53 -10.66 7.27
CA ALA A 282 9.43 -11.59 7.01
C ALA A 282 9.91 -12.89 6.32
N ARG A 283 10.79 -12.76 5.32
CA ARG A 283 11.40 -13.93 4.66
C ARG A 283 12.24 -14.77 5.61
N ALA A 284 13.02 -14.15 6.50
CA ALA A 284 13.82 -14.86 7.51
C ALA A 284 12.96 -15.65 8.51
N HIS A 285 11.74 -15.18 8.78
CA HIS A 285 10.73 -15.87 9.60
C HIS A 285 9.82 -16.84 8.80
N GLY A 286 10.07 -17.03 7.49
CA GLY A 286 9.26 -17.92 6.65
C GLY A 286 7.87 -17.39 6.29
N LEU A 287 7.62 -16.09 6.49
CA LEU A 287 6.36 -15.45 6.17
C LEU A 287 6.26 -15.08 4.69
N ARG A 288 5.04 -15.10 4.17
CA ARG A 288 4.70 -14.51 2.88
C ARG A 288 4.65 -12.98 3.01
N VAL A 289 4.90 -12.30 1.91
CA VAL A 289 4.91 -10.83 1.87
C VAL A 289 3.96 -10.33 0.79
N MET A 290 3.12 -9.37 1.15
CA MET A 290 2.35 -8.53 0.24
C MET A 290 2.94 -7.13 0.27
N ILE A 291 2.88 -6.41 -0.87
CA ILE A 291 3.06 -4.96 -0.90
C ILE A 291 1.73 -4.31 -1.27
N GLY A 292 1.28 -3.38 -0.43
CA GLY A 292 0.03 -2.66 -0.61
C GLY A 292 0.21 -1.15 -0.64
N CYS A 293 -0.92 -0.45 -0.76
CA CYS A 293 -0.96 1.01 -0.82
C CYS A 293 -2.06 1.59 0.09
N MET A 294 -2.04 2.91 0.21
CA MET A 294 -3.09 3.76 0.78
C MET A 294 -3.83 4.51 -0.35
N GLY A 295 -4.26 5.75 -0.12
CA GLY A 295 -4.85 6.63 -1.14
C GLY A 295 -3.78 7.33 -1.97
N GLU A 296 -3.04 6.61 -2.79
CA GLU A 296 -1.80 7.05 -3.45
C GLU A 296 -2.01 7.31 -4.94
N SER A 297 -1.25 8.29 -5.47
CA SER A 297 -1.14 8.53 -6.92
C SER A 297 -0.11 7.59 -7.57
N SER A 298 0.02 7.70 -8.89
CA SER A 298 1.07 6.96 -9.65
C SER A 298 2.48 7.22 -9.15
N LEU A 299 2.75 8.32 -8.43
CA LEU A 299 4.08 8.60 -7.87
C LEU A 299 4.44 7.57 -6.77
N ALA A 300 3.62 7.45 -5.72
CA ALA A 300 3.91 6.49 -4.65
C ALA A 300 3.67 5.03 -5.08
N ILE A 301 2.69 4.78 -5.95
CA ILE A 301 2.50 3.45 -6.56
C ILE A 301 3.75 3.02 -7.32
N SER A 302 4.41 3.94 -8.05
CA SER A 302 5.68 3.63 -8.74
C SER A 302 6.80 3.30 -7.76
N ALA A 303 6.83 3.92 -6.58
CA ALA A 303 7.78 3.54 -5.53
C ALA A 303 7.51 2.12 -5.02
N GLY A 304 6.25 1.78 -4.73
CA GLY A 304 5.86 0.41 -4.34
C GLY A 304 6.21 -0.62 -5.42
N ALA A 305 6.01 -0.27 -6.69
CA ALA A 305 6.33 -1.13 -7.83
C ALA A 305 7.81 -1.49 -7.93
N GLN A 306 8.74 -0.62 -7.44
CA GLN A 306 10.17 -0.96 -7.40
C GLN A 306 10.46 -2.21 -6.55
N LEU A 307 9.65 -2.47 -5.50
CA LEU A 307 9.80 -3.61 -4.60
C LEU A 307 8.91 -4.80 -4.96
N ALA A 308 7.96 -4.65 -5.89
CA ALA A 308 7.04 -5.71 -6.28
C ALA A 308 7.70 -7.04 -6.69
N PRO A 309 8.90 -7.07 -7.31
CA PRO A 309 9.59 -8.33 -7.62
C PRO A 309 10.03 -9.17 -6.41
N LEU A 310 10.03 -8.59 -5.20
CA LEU A 310 10.48 -9.24 -3.95
C LEU A 310 9.35 -9.93 -3.17
N VAL A 311 8.09 -9.70 -3.55
CA VAL A 311 6.94 -10.11 -2.76
C VAL A 311 6.12 -11.24 -3.40
N ASP A 312 5.20 -11.86 -2.65
CA ASP A 312 4.33 -12.94 -3.12
C ASP A 312 2.99 -12.42 -3.64
N ALA A 313 2.58 -11.24 -3.18
CA ALA A 313 1.31 -10.63 -3.51
C ALA A 313 1.46 -9.12 -3.68
N VAL A 314 0.69 -8.54 -4.58
CA VAL A 314 0.66 -7.09 -4.86
C VAL A 314 -0.77 -6.58 -4.73
N ASP A 315 -0.93 -5.39 -4.13
CA ASP A 315 -2.17 -4.65 -3.93
C ASP A 315 -1.91 -3.15 -4.15
N LEU A 316 -1.46 -2.80 -5.36
CA LEU A 316 -1.01 -1.46 -5.75
C LEU A 316 -1.99 -0.85 -6.78
N ASP A 317 -3.26 -0.74 -6.43
CA ASP A 317 -4.33 -0.37 -7.34
C ASP A 317 -4.90 1.04 -7.15
N SER A 318 -4.46 1.80 -6.14
CA SER A 318 -5.07 3.08 -5.76
C SER A 318 -5.17 4.07 -6.93
N HIS A 319 -4.08 4.23 -7.70
CA HIS A 319 -4.02 5.13 -8.86
C HIS A 319 -5.01 4.76 -9.98
N LEU A 320 -5.36 3.48 -10.13
CA LEU A 320 -6.34 3.01 -11.12
C LEU A 320 -7.78 3.44 -10.80
N ASN A 321 -8.02 3.88 -9.56
CA ASN A 321 -9.30 4.43 -9.09
C ASN A 321 -9.29 5.96 -8.98
N LEU A 322 -8.32 6.65 -9.59
CA LEU A 322 -8.26 8.12 -9.61
C LEU A 322 -8.84 8.68 -10.92
N LEU A 323 -9.42 9.87 -10.83
CA LEU A 323 -9.91 10.65 -11.99
C LEU A 323 -8.88 11.67 -12.48
N ASP A 324 -8.01 12.12 -11.59
CA ASP A 324 -7.19 13.32 -11.74
C ASP A 324 -5.74 13.10 -11.30
N ASP A 325 -5.22 11.88 -11.49
CA ASP A 325 -3.81 11.57 -11.19
C ASP A 325 -2.88 12.47 -12.00
N PRO A 326 -2.03 13.30 -11.36
CA PRO A 326 -1.15 14.21 -12.08
C PRO A 326 0.15 13.56 -12.59
N PHE A 327 0.36 12.28 -12.33
CA PHE A 327 1.60 11.58 -12.66
C PHE A 327 1.39 10.46 -13.67
N ASP A 328 2.42 10.23 -14.49
CA ASP A 328 2.62 8.99 -15.23
C ASP A 328 3.77 8.23 -14.58
N GLY A 329 3.61 6.91 -14.37
CA GLY A 329 4.60 6.11 -13.64
C GLY A 329 4.56 4.62 -14.02
N ALA A 330 4.53 3.75 -13.01
CA ALA A 330 4.38 2.32 -13.20
C ALA A 330 3.13 1.98 -13.99
N SER A 331 3.27 1.03 -14.92
CA SER A 331 2.20 0.69 -15.87
C SER A 331 1.41 -0.53 -15.40
N TYR A 332 0.09 -0.49 -15.59
CA TYR A 332 -0.77 -1.67 -15.44
C TYR A 332 -0.75 -2.47 -16.76
N VAL A 333 -0.09 -3.62 -16.74
CA VAL A 333 0.05 -4.50 -17.91
C VAL A 333 -0.25 -5.93 -17.50
N ASP A 334 -1.20 -6.57 -18.18
CA ASP A 334 -1.59 -7.96 -17.93
C ASP A 334 -1.83 -8.29 -16.44
N GLY A 335 -2.55 -7.41 -15.76
CA GLY A 335 -2.87 -7.56 -14.33
C GLY A 335 -1.75 -7.19 -13.36
N ARG A 336 -0.61 -6.70 -13.84
CA ARG A 336 0.57 -6.38 -13.02
C ARG A 336 0.84 -4.88 -13.01
N ILE A 337 1.36 -4.39 -11.89
CA ILE A 337 1.94 -3.05 -11.81
C ILE A 337 3.45 -3.19 -12.01
N LEU A 338 3.92 -2.78 -13.17
CA LEU A 338 5.32 -2.92 -13.58
C LEU A 338 6.03 -1.58 -13.52
N PRO A 339 7.18 -1.47 -12.83
CA PRO A 339 8.02 -0.29 -12.94
C PRO A 339 8.57 -0.18 -14.36
N ASN A 340 8.73 1.04 -14.86
CA ASN A 340 9.30 1.30 -16.17
C ASN A 340 10.84 1.42 -16.12
N ASP A 341 11.48 1.64 -17.28
CA ASP A 341 12.93 1.77 -17.41
C ASP A 341 13.45 3.23 -17.25
N LEU A 342 12.59 4.20 -16.94
CA LEU A 342 13.03 5.57 -16.70
C LEU A 342 13.83 5.66 -15.40
N PRO A 343 14.81 6.60 -15.31
CA PRO A 343 15.60 6.79 -14.10
C PRO A 343 14.77 7.13 -12.86
N GLY A 344 15.27 6.78 -11.68
CA GLY A 344 14.60 7.01 -10.42
C GLY A 344 13.44 6.06 -10.20
N LEU A 345 12.31 6.59 -9.72
CA LEU A 345 11.04 5.85 -9.59
C LEU A 345 10.31 5.69 -10.93
N GLY A 346 10.84 6.27 -12.01
CA GLY A 346 10.24 6.20 -13.34
C GLY A 346 8.99 7.07 -13.50
N VAL A 347 8.90 8.19 -12.78
CA VAL A 347 7.71 9.05 -12.75
C VAL A 347 7.93 10.34 -13.53
N VAL A 348 6.90 10.75 -14.28
CA VAL A 348 6.80 12.03 -14.99
C VAL A 348 5.66 12.83 -14.37
N ASP A 349 5.96 14.08 -13.97
CA ASP A 349 4.97 15.04 -13.48
C ASP A 349 4.36 15.81 -14.65
N ARG A 350 3.09 15.52 -14.98
CA ARG A 350 2.38 16.15 -16.11
C ARG A 350 2.05 17.63 -15.90
N LEU A 351 2.09 18.10 -14.65
CA LEU A 351 1.85 19.50 -14.33
C LEU A 351 3.11 20.38 -14.50
N ARG A 352 4.28 19.74 -14.69
CA ARG A 352 5.57 20.44 -14.83
C ARG A 352 6.29 20.14 -16.16
N SER A 353 5.64 19.36 -17.03
CA SER A 353 6.15 19.02 -18.37
C SER A 353 5.80 20.07 -19.42
#